data_06d505353d0fb6893ca4bef792cb3583
#
_entry.id   06d505353d0fb6893ca4bef792cb3583
#
_cell.length_a   1.000
_cell.length_b   1.000
_cell.length_c   1.000
_cell.angle_alpha   90.00
_cell.angle_beta   90.00
_cell.angle_gamma   90.00
#
_symmetry.space_group_name_H-M   'P 1'
#
loop_
_entity.id
_entity.type
_entity.pdbx_description
1 polymer ?
#
loop_
_entity_poly.entity_id
_entity_poly.type
_entity_poly.pdbx_seq_one_letter_code
_entity_poly.pdbx_strand_id
1 'polypeptide(L)'
;MTPERSPSPTRHPPHPRGRPAATGGSAHPWRRLRGFTLLELLVVIVIIGLLAGLVAPRYFDQVGKSNTKITKAQIDALEKALDQYRLDVGAYPSTEQGLAALNAKPQNLERWAGPYLKKAVPNDPWGNPYIYKSPGEHGDYDLQSYGSDGQPGGSGEAGDVTSWGR
;
A
#
# COMPACT_ATOMS: atom_id res chain seq x y z
N MET A 1 -92.98 -41.83 -9.83
CA MET A 1 -93.37 -42.98 -9.05
C MET A 1 -92.69 -44.20 -9.70
N THR A 2 -91.49 -44.54 -9.30
CA THR A 2 -90.81 -45.76 -9.77
C THR A 2 -89.72 -46.06 -8.75
N PRO A 3 -89.62 -47.31 -8.33
CA PRO A 3 -88.73 -47.65 -7.21
C PRO A 3 -87.26 -47.94 -7.67
N GLU A 4 -86.42 -47.56 -6.85
CA GLU A 4 -84.97 -47.68 -6.77
C GLU A 4 -84.56 -49.20 -6.65
N ARG A 5 -83.57 -49.58 -7.44
CA ARG A 5 -82.91 -50.90 -7.32
C ARG A 5 -81.48 -50.67 -6.82
N SER A 6 -81.18 -51.13 -5.62
CA SER A 6 -79.85 -51.28 -5.08
C SER A 6 -79.00 -52.25 -5.85
N PRO A 7 -77.71 -51.94 -6.11
CA PRO A 7 -76.77 -52.95 -6.59
C PRO A 7 -75.97 -53.60 -5.46
N SER A 8 -75.72 -54.86 -5.62
CA SER A 8 -75.03 -55.75 -4.72
C SER A 8 -73.54 -55.43 -4.53
N PRO A 9 -72.92 -55.89 -3.43
CA PRO A 9 -71.52 -55.58 -3.14
C PRO A 9 -70.56 -56.43 -3.95
N THR A 10 -69.65 -55.80 -4.64
CA THR A 10 -68.50 -56.46 -5.36
C THR A 10 -67.42 -56.88 -4.37
N ARG A 11 -67.11 -58.18 -4.42
CA ARG A 11 -66.00 -58.74 -3.67
C ARG A 11 -64.65 -58.22 -4.19
N HIS A 12 -63.82 -57.65 -3.33
CA HIS A 12 -62.44 -57.36 -3.62
C HIS A 12 -61.57 -58.61 -3.49
N PRO A 13 -60.63 -58.81 -4.40
CA PRO A 13 -59.60 -59.90 -4.27
C PRO A 13 -58.53 -59.46 -3.21
N PRO A 14 -57.88 -60.41 -2.54
CA PRO A 14 -56.89 -60.14 -1.52
C PRO A 14 -55.59 -59.58 -2.11
N HIS A 15 -55.09 -58.54 -1.57
CA HIS A 15 -53.80 -57.93 -1.91
C HIS A 15 -52.64 -58.88 -1.51
N PRO A 16 -51.64 -59.10 -2.39
CA PRO A 16 -50.40 -59.79 -1.99
C PRO A 16 -49.60 -58.98 -1.01
N ARG A 17 -49.21 -59.64 0.07
CA ARG A 17 -48.29 -59.02 1.11
C ARG A 17 -46.97 -58.73 0.46
N GLY A 18 -46.69 -57.40 0.34
CA GLY A 18 -45.41 -56.90 -0.09
C GLY A 18 -44.30 -57.24 0.91
N ARG A 19 -43.23 -57.83 0.40
CA ARG A 19 -41.98 -58.05 1.13
C ARG A 19 -41.39 -56.69 1.55
N PRO A 20 -40.83 -56.53 2.77
CA PRO A 20 -40.15 -55.32 3.14
C PRO A 20 -38.92 -55.13 2.25
N ALA A 21 -38.84 -54.01 1.56
CA ALA A 21 -37.65 -53.59 0.85
C ALA A 21 -36.51 -53.36 1.85
N ALA A 22 -35.41 -54.06 1.62
CA ALA A 22 -34.17 -53.84 2.35
C ALA A 22 -33.70 -52.40 2.02
N THR A 23 -33.80 -51.52 2.97
CA THR A 23 -33.16 -50.20 2.93
C THR A 23 -31.64 -50.40 2.89
N GLY A 24 -31.09 -50.38 1.69
CA GLY A 24 -29.64 -50.27 1.47
C GLY A 24 -29.16 -48.92 2.03
N GLY A 25 -28.67 -48.95 3.28
CA GLY A 25 -27.96 -47.83 3.85
C GLY A 25 -26.72 -47.53 3.01
N SER A 26 -26.75 -46.49 2.23
CA SER A 26 -25.56 -45.93 1.59
C SER A 26 -24.63 -45.46 2.70
N ALA A 27 -23.68 -46.30 3.06
CA ALA A 27 -22.57 -45.88 3.93
C ALA A 27 -21.78 -44.82 3.17
N HIS A 28 -22.01 -43.53 3.53
CA HIS A 28 -21.13 -42.47 3.10
C HIS A 28 -19.74 -42.76 3.69
N PRO A 29 -18.69 -42.87 2.83
CA PRO A 29 -17.34 -43.02 3.34
C PRO A 29 -17.00 -41.71 4.05
N TRP A 30 -16.96 -41.72 5.37
CA TRP A 30 -16.43 -40.65 6.20
C TRP A 30 -14.99 -40.42 5.74
N ARG A 31 -14.76 -39.38 4.93
CA ARG A 31 -13.42 -38.90 4.63
C ARG A 31 -12.79 -38.55 5.98
N ARG A 32 -11.87 -39.37 6.41
CA ARG A 32 -11.03 -39.06 7.58
C ARG A 32 -10.29 -37.78 7.23
N LEU A 33 -10.74 -36.66 7.77
CA LEU A 33 -9.99 -35.41 7.79
C LEU A 33 -8.71 -35.73 8.57
N ARG A 34 -7.60 -35.84 7.88
CA ARG A 34 -6.28 -35.94 8.48
C ARG A 34 -6.03 -34.60 9.19
N GLY A 35 -6.17 -34.57 10.49
CA GLY A 35 -5.77 -33.43 11.30
C GLY A 35 -4.25 -33.27 11.22
N PHE A 36 -3.78 -32.02 11.18
CA PHE A 36 -2.36 -31.71 11.30
C PHE A 36 -1.84 -32.12 12.67
N THR A 37 -0.65 -32.70 12.74
CA THR A 37 0.01 -32.97 14.01
C THR A 37 0.62 -31.69 14.57
N LEU A 38 0.72 -31.57 15.90
CA LEU A 38 1.39 -30.47 16.57
C LEU A 38 2.85 -30.32 16.09
N LEU A 39 3.52 -31.44 15.86
CA LEU A 39 4.90 -31.48 15.35
C LEU A 39 5.00 -30.91 13.93
N GLU A 40 4.04 -31.22 13.04
CA GLU A 40 4.02 -30.72 11.67
C GLU A 40 3.84 -29.21 11.63
N LEU A 41 2.95 -28.67 12.48
CA LEU A 41 2.78 -27.24 12.63
C LEU A 41 4.04 -26.57 13.18
N LEU A 42 4.67 -27.19 14.21
CA LEU A 42 5.89 -26.67 14.82
C LEU A 42 7.04 -26.59 13.80
N VAL A 43 7.24 -27.64 12.99
CA VAL A 43 8.27 -27.64 11.92
C VAL A 43 8.02 -26.53 10.92
N VAL A 44 6.76 -26.32 10.51
CA VAL A 44 6.41 -25.26 9.56
C VAL A 44 6.71 -23.88 10.10
N ILE A 45 6.34 -23.59 11.34
CA ILE A 45 6.62 -22.26 11.93
C ILE A 45 8.10 -22.02 12.13
N VAL A 46 8.90 -23.07 12.46
CA VAL A 46 10.37 -22.95 12.55
C VAL A 46 10.97 -22.64 11.20
N ILE A 47 10.56 -23.34 10.13
CA ILE A 47 11.04 -23.07 8.77
C ILE A 47 10.67 -21.66 8.32
N ILE A 48 9.42 -21.23 8.53
CA ILE A 48 9.00 -19.87 8.20
C ILE A 48 9.81 -18.83 8.98
N GLY A 49 10.04 -19.06 10.27
CA GLY A 49 10.86 -18.18 11.11
C GLY A 49 12.27 -18.04 10.63
N LEU A 50 12.92 -19.15 10.24
CA LEU A 50 14.28 -19.13 9.66
C LEU A 50 14.34 -18.39 8.32
N LEU A 51 13.37 -18.62 7.44
CA LEU A 51 13.29 -17.94 6.15
C LEU A 51 13.00 -16.45 6.31
N ALA A 52 12.08 -16.09 7.20
CA ALA A 52 11.78 -14.69 7.50
C ALA A 52 13.00 -13.95 8.05
N GLY A 53 13.75 -14.56 8.96
CA GLY A 53 15.00 -13.98 9.50
C GLY A 53 16.08 -13.73 8.45
N LEU A 54 16.11 -14.51 7.37
CA LEU A 54 17.10 -14.34 6.29
C LEU A 54 16.67 -13.29 5.25
N VAL A 55 15.37 -13.21 4.95
CA VAL A 55 14.82 -12.38 3.85
C VAL A 55 14.53 -10.95 4.32
N ALA A 56 14.02 -10.79 5.54
CA ALA A 56 13.59 -9.49 6.04
C ALA A 56 14.65 -8.39 5.98
N PRO A 57 15.92 -8.60 6.42
CA PRO A 57 16.94 -7.55 6.39
C PRO A 57 17.20 -7.04 4.96
N ARG A 58 17.33 -7.96 3.99
CA ARG A 58 17.57 -7.60 2.59
C ARG A 58 16.43 -6.81 1.96
N TYR A 59 15.20 -7.12 2.36
CA TYR A 59 14.01 -6.41 1.86
C TYR A 59 13.99 -4.96 2.35
N PHE A 60 14.24 -4.73 3.64
CA PHE A 60 14.28 -3.37 4.19
C PHE A 60 15.39 -2.53 3.58
N ASP A 61 16.60 -3.08 3.40
CA ASP A 61 17.71 -2.39 2.73
C ASP A 61 17.36 -1.95 1.30
N GLN A 62 16.60 -2.78 0.58
CA GLN A 62 16.19 -2.46 -0.79
C GLN A 62 15.14 -1.34 -0.84
N VAL A 63 14.19 -1.35 0.10
CA VAL A 63 13.16 -0.30 0.22
C VAL A 63 13.83 1.05 0.55
N GLY A 64 14.77 1.09 1.48
CA GLY A 64 15.48 2.29 1.85
C GLY A 64 16.29 2.90 0.72
N LYS A 65 17.02 2.07 -0.05
CA LYS A 65 17.72 2.51 -1.26
C LYS A 65 16.77 3.10 -2.30
N SER A 66 15.56 2.55 -2.42
CA SER A 66 14.52 3.07 -3.31
C SER A 66 14.03 4.44 -2.84
N ASN A 67 13.74 4.60 -1.56
CA ASN A 67 13.28 5.87 -0.98
C ASN A 67 14.32 6.97 -1.17
N THR A 68 15.60 6.70 -0.92
CA THR A 68 16.69 7.66 -1.17
C THR A 68 16.76 8.08 -2.64
N LYS A 69 16.60 7.14 -3.60
CA LYS A 69 16.54 7.47 -5.03
C LYS A 69 15.34 8.34 -5.41
N ILE A 70 14.17 8.04 -4.84
CA ILE A 70 12.95 8.84 -5.05
C ILE A 70 13.17 10.25 -4.50
N THR A 71 13.73 10.39 -3.30
CA THR A 71 14.04 11.69 -2.69
C THR A 71 14.97 12.51 -3.56
N LYS A 72 16.05 11.92 -4.08
CA LYS A 72 16.95 12.60 -5.04
C LYS A 72 16.21 13.09 -6.28
N ALA A 73 15.39 12.25 -6.88
CA ALA A 73 14.60 12.63 -8.06
C ALA A 73 13.59 13.74 -7.76
N GLN A 74 13.01 13.76 -6.55
CA GLN A 74 12.11 14.85 -6.12
C GLN A 74 12.88 16.15 -5.90
N ILE A 75 14.06 16.10 -5.27
CA ILE A 75 14.93 17.27 -5.12
C ILE A 75 15.29 17.82 -6.50
N ASP A 76 15.74 17.00 -7.44
CA ASP A 76 16.05 17.41 -8.82
C ASP A 76 14.85 18.09 -9.51
N ALA A 77 13.65 17.62 -9.25
CA ALA A 77 12.43 18.22 -9.82
C ALA A 77 12.11 19.57 -9.18
N LEU A 78 12.32 19.71 -7.87
CA LEU A 78 12.15 20.96 -7.14
C LEU A 78 13.21 21.99 -7.54
N GLU A 79 14.47 21.59 -7.74
CA GLU A 79 15.54 22.46 -8.25
C GLU A 79 15.18 23.04 -9.61
N LYS A 80 14.69 22.22 -10.54
CA LYS A 80 14.22 22.72 -11.85
C LYS A 80 13.10 23.74 -11.74
N ALA A 81 12.18 23.54 -10.81
CA ALA A 81 11.08 24.48 -10.55
C ALA A 81 11.60 25.78 -9.92
N LEU A 82 12.60 25.70 -9.02
CA LEU A 82 13.28 26.84 -8.44
C LEU A 82 14.05 27.63 -9.50
N ASP A 83 14.72 26.97 -10.43
CA ASP A 83 15.41 27.62 -11.53
C ASP A 83 14.43 28.35 -12.46
N GLN A 84 13.29 27.73 -12.76
CA GLN A 84 12.25 28.38 -13.57
C GLN A 84 11.67 29.60 -12.84
N TYR A 85 11.42 29.50 -11.55
CA TYR A 85 11.00 30.65 -10.72
C TYR A 85 12.04 31.78 -10.80
N ARG A 86 13.34 31.47 -10.65
CA ARG A 86 14.43 32.45 -10.74
C ARG A 86 14.49 33.13 -12.10
N LEU A 87 14.25 32.39 -13.21
CA LEU A 87 14.25 32.97 -14.55
C LEU A 87 13.17 34.04 -14.72
N ASP A 88 11.99 33.82 -14.16
CA ASP A 88 10.88 34.76 -14.26
C ASP A 88 11.00 35.91 -13.26
N VAL A 89 11.34 35.63 -12.03
CA VAL A 89 11.34 36.59 -10.90
C VAL A 89 12.67 37.32 -10.76
N GLY A 90 13.78 36.71 -11.17
CA GLY A 90 15.14 37.23 -11.06
C GLY A 90 15.91 36.80 -9.80
N ALA A 91 15.27 36.15 -8.85
CA ALA A 91 15.86 35.59 -7.63
C ALA A 91 15.15 34.33 -7.18
N TYR A 92 15.79 33.51 -6.36
CA TYR A 92 15.12 32.38 -5.70
C TYR A 92 14.15 32.87 -4.61
N PRO A 93 13.13 32.06 -4.25
CA PRO A 93 12.27 32.40 -3.10
C PRO A 93 13.08 32.61 -1.83
N SER A 94 12.68 33.55 -0.97
CA SER A 94 13.30 33.66 0.37
C SER A 94 12.96 32.43 1.24
N THR A 95 13.69 32.24 2.33
CA THR A 95 13.39 31.18 3.30
C THR A 95 11.95 31.26 3.82
N GLU A 96 11.42 32.48 4.05
CA GLU A 96 10.06 32.73 4.54
C GLU A 96 9.00 32.38 3.47
N GLN A 97 9.29 32.64 2.20
CA GLN A 97 8.42 32.25 1.09
C GLN A 97 8.43 30.74 0.88
N GLY A 98 9.59 30.14 1.10
CA GLY A 98 9.79 28.71 1.02
C GLY A 98 9.39 28.11 -0.34
N LEU A 99 9.29 26.80 -0.39
CA LEU A 99 8.86 26.07 -1.58
C LEU A 99 7.38 26.32 -1.96
N ALA A 100 6.58 26.88 -1.06
CA ALA A 100 5.18 27.25 -1.35
C ALA A 100 5.09 28.28 -2.48
N ALA A 101 6.11 29.14 -2.64
CA ALA A 101 6.21 30.09 -3.72
C ALA A 101 6.23 29.47 -5.14
N LEU A 102 6.52 28.18 -5.25
CA LEU A 102 6.46 27.42 -6.51
C LEU A 102 5.03 27.13 -6.97
N ASN A 103 4.08 27.10 -6.04
CA ASN A 103 2.68 26.81 -6.33
C ASN A 103 1.75 27.99 -6.20
N ALA A 104 2.05 28.91 -5.30
CA ALA A 104 1.23 30.08 -4.99
C ALA A 104 2.03 31.37 -5.15
N LYS A 105 1.42 32.35 -5.80
CA LYS A 105 2.05 33.67 -6.01
C LYS A 105 2.30 34.38 -4.67
N PRO A 106 3.56 34.67 -4.32
CA PRO A 106 3.86 35.48 -3.16
C PRO A 106 3.30 36.92 -3.30
N GLN A 107 3.03 37.56 -2.19
CA GLN A 107 2.54 38.95 -2.21
C GLN A 107 3.57 39.89 -2.85
N ASN A 108 3.08 40.89 -3.59
CA ASN A 108 3.88 41.92 -4.24
C ASN A 108 4.94 41.44 -5.26
N LEU A 109 4.73 40.26 -5.88
CA LEU A 109 5.65 39.68 -6.85
C LEU A 109 5.03 39.70 -8.26
N GLU A 110 5.11 40.82 -8.97
CA GLU A 110 4.45 40.99 -10.28
C GLU A 110 4.95 40.02 -11.34
N ARG A 111 6.24 39.71 -11.35
CA ARG A 111 6.90 38.87 -12.35
C ARG A 111 6.66 37.36 -12.17
N TRP A 112 5.93 36.97 -11.13
CA TRP A 112 5.63 35.56 -10.92
C TRP A 112 4.71 35.03 -12.03
N ALA A 113 5.19 34.05 -12.82
CA ALA A 113 4.48 33.46 -13.96
C ALA A 113 4.03 32.00 -13.72
N GLY A 114 4.15 31.50 -12.45
CA GLY A 114 3.78 30.14 -12.11
C GLY A 114 2.29 29.83 -12.21
N PRO A 115 1.84 28.65 -11.77
CA PRO A 115 2.58 27.73 -10.89
C PRO A 115 3.69 26.94 -11.62
N TYR A 116 4.81 26.76 -10.93
CA TYR A 116 5.99 26.05 -11.46
C TYR A 116 5.92 24.54 -11.19
N LEU A 117 5.01 24.11 -10.34
CA LEU A 117 4.69 22.71 -10.08
C LEU A 117 3.23 22.42 -10.37
N LYS A 118 2.96 21.27 -11.01
CA LYS A 118 1.58 20.81 -11.32
C LYS A 118 0.77 20.45 -10.09
N LYS A 119 1.42 20.10 -8.99
CA LYS A 119 0.83 19.71 -7.69
C LYS A 119 1.56 20.44 -6.58
N ALA A 120 0.97 20.45 -5.39
CA ALA A 120 1.65 20.94 -4.20
C ALA A 120 3.00 20.23 -4.00
N VAL A 121 3.94 20.89 -3.34
CA VAL A 121 5.23 20.30 -2.96
C VAL A 121 4.95 19.02 -2.17
N PRO A 122 5.42 17.85 -2.64
CA PRO A 122 5.21 16.60 -1.91
C PRO A 122 6.08 16.55 -0.66
N ASN A 123 5.69 15.74 0.31
CA ASN A 123 6.62 15.28 1.32
C ASN A 123 7.60 14.27 0.72
N ASP A 124 8.70 14.03 1.41
CA ASP A 124 9.61 12.95 1.06
C ASP A 124 8.96 11.56 1.26
N PRO A 125 9.57 10.46 0.80
CA PRO A 125 8.99 9.12 0.92
C PRO A 125 8.76 8.63 2.36
N TRP A 126 9.36 9.26 3.33
CA TRP A 126 9.17 8.95 4.76
C TRP A 126 8.08 9.82 5.41
N GLY A 127 7.53 10.81 4.65
CA GLY A 127 6.43 11.66 5.10
C GLY A 127 6.88 13.02 5.68
N ASN A 128 8.18 13.32 5.66
CA ASN A 128 8.73 14.56 6.17
C ASN A 128 8.71 15.68 5.10
N PRO A 129 8.53 16.95 5.48
CA PRO A 129 8.65 18.06 4.55
C PRO A 129 10.12 18.28 4.14
N TYR A 130 10.34 18.74 2.91
CA TYR A 130 11.65 19.21 2.49
C TYR A 130 12.04 20.50 3.23
N ILE A 131 13.29 20.59 3.61
CA ILE A 131 13.87 21.77 4.24
C ILE A 131 14.49 22.64 3.15
N TYR A 132 14.10 23.91 3.12
CA TYR A 132 14.59 24.90 2.17
C TYR A 132 15.11 26.11 2.89
N LYS A 133 16.27 26.60 2.47
CA LYS A 133 16.92 27.82 2.98
C LYS A 133 17.51 28.62 1.82
N SER A 134 17.22 29.92 1.76
CA SER A 134 17.80 30.87 0.80
C SER A 134 18.03 32.22 1.47
N PRO A 135 19.24 32.76 1.42
CA PRO A 135 20.44 32.19 0.85
C PRO A 135 20.88 30.90 1.57
N GLY A 136 21.46 29.94 0.83
CA GLY A 136 22.01 28.70 1.36
C GLY A 136 23.39 28.88 1.99
N GLU A 137 23.87 27.85 2.66
CA GLU A 137 25.27 27.75 3.14
C GLU A 137 26.16 27.11 2.09
N HIS A 138 25.61 26.33 1.18
CA HIS A 138 26.32 25.58 0.14
C HIS A 138 26.12 26.16 -1.27
N GLY A 139 25.27 27.18 -1.42
CA GLY A 139 24.98 27.83 -2.68
C GLY A 139 23.91 28.90 -2.59
N ASP A 140 23.28 29.24 -3.70
CA ASP A 140 22.22 30.24 -3.75
C ASP A 140 21.04 29.87 -2.82
N TYR A 141 20.83 28.55 -2.66
CA TYR A 141 19.90 27.96 -1.71
C TYR A 141 20.37 26.56 -1.28
N ASP A 142 19.88 26.09 -0.17
CA ASP A 142 19.99 24.72 0.30
C ASP A 142 18.62 24.05 0.28
N LEU A 143 18.54 22.84 -0.30
CA LEU A 143 17.35 22.01 -0.32
C LEU A 143 17.70 20.59 0.12
N GLN A 144 17.00 20.07 1.14
CA GLN A 144 17.32 18.77 1.71
C GLN A 144 16.13 18.05 2.32
N SER A 145 16.28 16.73 2.48
CA SER A 145 15.45 15.88 3.32
C SER A 145 16.33 15.26 4.40
N TYR A 146 15.84 15.17 5.62
CA TYR A 146 16.53 14.54 6.76
C TYR A 146 16.30 13.02 6.83
N GLY A 147 15.88 12.39 5.72
CA GLY A 147 15.70 10.94 5.69
C GLY A 147 14.58 10.42 6.58
N SER A 148 14.71 9.16 6.99
CA SER A 148 13.65 8.44 7.70
C SER A 148 13.44 8.89 9.15
N ASP A 149 14.45 9.45 9.80
CA ASP A 149 14.37 9.88 11.20
C ASP A 149 14.00 11.37 11.37
N GLY A 150 14.00 12.13 10.26
CA GLY A 150 13.68 13.56 10.27
C GLY A 150 14.67 14.41 11.08
N GLN A 151 15.91 13.93 11.29
CA GLN A 151 16.94 14.61 12.05
C GLN A 151 18.18 14.84 11.18
N PRO A 152 18.93 15.95 11.40
CA PRO A 152 20.18 16.22 10.67
C PRO A 152 21.22 15.10 10.89
N GLY A 153 21.88 14.66 9.83
CA GLY A 153 22.93 13.65 9.87
C GLY A 153 22.42 12.25 9.59
N GLY A 154 22.89 11.27 10.37
CA GLY A 154 22.48 9.87 10.17
C GLY A 154 23.24 9.14 9.05
N SER A 155 22.79 7.91 8.76
CA SER A 155 23.35 7.07 7.69
C SER A 155 22.30 6.12 7.14
N GLY A 156 22.52 5.62 5.93
CA GLY A 156 21.55 4.73 5.26
C GLY A 156 20.25 5.44 4.97
N GLU A 157 19.12 4.93 5.46
CA GLU A 157 17.79 5.55 5.32
C GLU A 157 17.62 6.82 6.16
N ALA A 158 18.33 6.91 7.29
CA ALA A 158 18.34 8.09 8.15
C ALA A 158 19.32 9.17 7.67
N GLY A 159 20.08 8.89 6.61
CA GLY A 159 21.03 9.87 6.07
C GLY A 159 20.35 10.98 5.30
N ASP A 160 20.91 12.21 5.43
CA ASP A 160 20.44 13.39 4.73
C ASP A 160 20.57 13.22 3.22
N VAL A 161 19.56 13.66 2.49
CA VAL A 161 19.60 13.77 1.03
C VAL A 161 19.57 15.26 0.66
N THR A 162 20.66 15.75 0.09
CA THR A 162 20.86 17.18 -0.12
C THR A 162 21.00 17.54 -1.60
N SER A 163 20.72 18.78 -1.97
CA SER A 163 20.92 19.32 -3.32
C SER A 163 22.41 19.48 -3.68
N TRP A 164 23.30 19.64 -2.70
CA TRP A 164 24.74 19.88 -2.88
C TRP A 164 25.64 18.67 -2.71
N GLY A 165 25.14 17.58 -2.10
CA GLY A 165 25.93 16.35 -1.81
C GLY A 165 25.82 15.30 -2.91
N ARG A 166 26.20 15.61 -4.15
CA ARG A 166 26.18 14.69 -5.30
C ARG A 166 27.50 13.99 -5.51
#